data_ca04e85d7372e40ee62903cfd10fef3f
#
_entry.id   ca04e85d7372e40ee62903cfd10fef3f
#
_cell.length_a   1.000
_cell.length_b   1.000
_cell.length_c   1.000
_cell.angle_alpha   90.00
_cell.angle_beta   90.00
_cell.angle_gamma   90.00
#
_symmetry.space_group_name_H-M   'P 1'
#
loop_
_entity.id
_entity.type
_entity.pdbx_description
1 polymer ?
#
loop_
_entity_poly.entity_id
_entity_poly.type
_entity_poly.pdbx_seq_one_letter_code
_entity_poly.pdbx_strand_id
1 'polypeptide(L)'
;MKPKNTICLWFDKDAHEAARFYAATFADSEVTAVHAAPADYPGGKKGDVLTVEFTILGIPCLGLNGGPAFRHSEAFSFQIATENQEETDRYWNAIVGNGGTESQCGWCKDRWGLSWQITPRALTDALAAGGGEAKRAFEAMMTMKKIDIAAIEAARRG
;
A
#
# COMPACT_ATOMS: atom_id res chain seq x y z
N MET A 1 14.11 15.67 -13.83
CA MET A 1 12.91 16.53 -13.72
C MET A 1 12.27 16.31 -12.37
N LYS A 2 11.93 17.37 -11.66
CA LYS A 2 11.23 17.27 -10.39
C LYS A 2 9.79 16.76 -10.65
N PRO A 3 9.33 15.70 -9.96
CA PRO A 3 7.96 15.20 -10.14
C PRO A 3 6.92 16.30 -9.90
N LYS A 4 5.91 16.36 -10.76
CA LYS A 4 4.81 17.34 -10.64
C LYS A 4 3.53 16.72 -10.07
N ASN A 5 3.50 15.39 -9.99
CA ASN A 5 2.32 14.65 -9.52
C ASN A 5 2.62 14.06 -8.14
N THR A 6 1.75 14.34 -7.19
CA THR A 6 1.84 13.86 -5.81
C THR A 6 0.53 13.18 -5.44
N ILE A 7 0.61 12.01 -4.83
CA ILE A 7 -0.57 11.30 -4.34
C ILE A 7 -0.94 11.87 -2.99
N CYS A 8 -2.14 12.45 -2.86
CA CYS A 8 -2.65 12.95 -1.59
C CYS A 8 -3.52 11.88 -0.92
N LEU A 9 -3.16 11.53 0.31
CA LEU A 9 -3.89 10.55 1.11
C LEU A 9 -4.54 11.26 2.29
N TRP A 10 -5.86 11.13 2.40
CA TRP A 10 -6.65 11.75 3.47
C TRP A 10 -6.57 10.92 4.74
N PHE A 11 -6.36 11.57 5.88
CA PHE A 11 -6.37 10.93 7.21
C PHE A 11 -7.18 11.75 8.21
N ASP A 12 -7.65 11.08 9.26
CA ASP A 12 -8.22 11.71 10.43
C ASP A 12 -7.15 11.71 11.53
N LYS A 13 -6.31 12.76 11.57
CA LYS A 13 -5.24 13.01 12.56
C LYS A 13 -3.99 12.13 12.46
N ASP A 14 -4.00 11.06 11.68
CA ASP A 14 -2.97 10.01 11.71
C ASP A 14 -1.93 10.09 10.59
N ALA A 15 -1.91 11.18 9.80
CA ALA A 15 -1.03 11.28 8.63
C ALA A 15 0.44 11.07 8.97
N HIS A 16 0.92 11.64 10.08
CA HIS A 16 2.32 11.52 10.48
C HIS A 16 2.67 10.10 10.94
N GLU A 17 1.80 9.50 11.75
CA GLU A 17 1.97 8.11 12.19
C GLU A 17 1.97 7.15 11.00
N ALA A 18 1.02 7.31 10.08
CA ALA A 18 0.94 6.50 8.86
C ALA A 18 2.19 6.66 7.99
N ALA A 19 2.61 7.89 7.74
CA ALA A 19 3.81 8.16 6.93
C ALA A 19 5.07 7.51 7.54
N ARG A 20 5.23 7.58 8.85
CA ARG A 20 6.35 6.92 9.55
C ARG A 20 6.29 5.41 9.42
N PHE A 21 5.10 4.84 9.51
CA PHE A 21 4.91 3.40 9.31
C PHE A 21 5.32 2.98 7.89
N TYR A 22 4.89 3.71 6.87
CA TYR A 22 5.25 3.40 5.48
C TYR A 22 6.75 3.55 5.26
N ALA A 23 7.36 4.60 5.81
CA ALA A 23 8.80 4.82 5.70
C ALA A 23 9.62 3.70 6.36
N ALA A 24 9.14 3.17 7.49
CA ALA A 24 9.81 2.07 8.19
C ALA A 24 9.59 0.71 7.52
N THR A 25 8.50 0.57 6.75
CA THR A 25 8.08 -0.72 6.15
C THR A 25 8.72 -0.94 4.79
N PHE A 26 8.71 0.08 3.92
CA PHE A 26 9.13 -0.05 2.53
C PHE A 26 10.52 0.54 2.30
N ALA A 27 11.28 -0.07 1.38
CA ALA A 27 12.54 0.48 0.91
C ALA A 27 12.30 1.80 0.17
N ASP A 28 13.32 2.65 0.09
CA ASP A 28 13.26 3.94 -0.64
C ASP A 28 12.02 4.75 -0.27
N SER A 29 11.74 4.82 1.03
CA SER A 29 10.57 5.49 1.59
C SER A 29 10.99 6.29 2.82
N GLU A 30 10.61 7.57 2.87
CA GLU A 30 11.00 8.45 3.96
C GLU A 30 9.96 9.56 4.17
N VAL A 31 9.91 10.09 5.39
CA VAL A 31 9.18 11.32 5.71
C VAL A 31 10.11 12.49 5.42
N THR A 32 9.71 13.39 4.51
CA THR A 32 10.55 14.50 4.05
C THR A 32 10.20 15.83 4.69
N ALA A 33 8.94 16.06 5.09
CA ALA A 33 8.53 17.29 5.75
C ALA A 33 7.23 17.10 6.53
N VAL A 34 7.08 17.87 7.61
CA VAL A 34 5.86 17.92 8.41
C VAL A 34 5.48 19.39 8.56
N HIS A 35 4.23 19.72 8.21
CA HIS A 35 3.75 21.10 8.24
C HIS A 35 2.58 21.26 9.21
N ALA A 36 2.71 22.27 10.08
CA ALA A 36 1.64 22.63 11.00
C ALA A 36 0.59 23.50 10.31
N ALA A 37 -0.65 23.40 10.75
CA ALA A 37 -1.73 24.23 10.27
C ALA A 37 -1.48 25.71 10.62
N PRO A 38 -1.52 26.63 9.66
CA PRO A 38 -1.30 28.05 9.90
C PRO A 38 -2.50 28.75 10.56
N ALA A 39 -3.66 28.12 10.56
CA ALA A 39 -4.91 28.61 11.15
C ALA A 39 -5.82 27.43 11.48
N ASP A 40 -6.89 27.68 12.24
CA ASP A 40 -7.94 26.69 12.46
C ASP A 40 -8.55 26.28 11.11
N TYR A 41 -8.95 25.02 10.99
CA TYR A 41 -9.54 24.44 9.79
C TYR A 41 -10.59 23.40 10.16
N PRO A 42 -11.43 22.91 9.23
CA PRO A 42 -12.52 22.00 9.59
C PRO A 42 -12.09 20.72 10.33
N GLY A 43 -10.90 20.22 10.05
CA GLY A 43 -10.37 18.99 10.66
C GLY A 43 -9.49 19.20 11.89
N GLY A 44 -9.21 20.44 12.30
CA GLY A 44 -8.30 20.69 13.42
C GLY A 44 -8.05 22.16 13.72
N LYS A 45 -7.02 22.40 14.51
CA LYS A 45 -6.64 23.71 15.05
C LYS A 45 -5.30 24.17 14.52
N LYS A 46 -5.12 25.50 14.52
CA LYS A 46 -3.80 26.10 14.28
C LYS A 46 -2.73 25.40 15.11
N GLY A 47 -1.63 25.01 14.48
CA GLY A 47 -0.50 24.34 15.11
C GLY A 47 -0.56 22.82 15.06
N ASP A 48 -1.72 22.22 14.80
CA ASP A 48 -1.83 20.79 14.58
C ASP A 48 -1.09 20.39 13.29
N VAL A 49 -0.61 19.15 13.20
CA VAL A 49 -0.04 18.64 11.95
C VAL A 49 -1.14 18.63 10.89
N LEU A 50 -0.95 19.40 9.83
CA LEU A 50 -1.90 19.46 8.71
C LEU A 50 -1.48 18.53 7.60
N THR A 51 -0.23 18.63 7.13
CA THR A 51 0.28 17.83 6.02
C THR A 51 1.62 17.22 6.36
N VAL A 52 1.85 16.04 5.79
CA VAL A 52 3.12 15.31 5.90
C VAL A 52 3.55 14.92 4.50
N GLU A 53 4.73 15.38 4.08
CA GLU A 53 5.32 14.98 2.80
C GLU A 53 6.18 13.74 3.02
N PHE A 54 5.98 12.73 2.18
CA PHE A 54 6.73 11.47 2.29
C PHE A 54 6.80 10.77 0.94
N THR A 55 7.61 9.73 0.87
CA THR A 55 7.69 8.86 -0.31
C THR A 55 7.35 7.43 0.07
N ILE A 56 6.77 6.71 -0.88
CA ILE A 56 6.56 5.26 -0.80
C ILE A 56 7.22 4.66 -2.03
N LEU A 57 8.30 3.90 -1.82
CA LEU A 57 9.09 3.30 -2.91
C LEU A 57 9.39 4.33 -4.02
N GLY A 58 9.82 5.53 -3.61
CA GLY A 58 10.18 6.61 -4.49
C GLY A 58 9.02 7.46 -5.02
N ILE A 59 7.76 7.07 -4.77
CA ILE A 59 6.59 7.85 -5.22
C ILE A 59 6.28 8.94 -4.21
N PRO A 60 6.23 10.22 -4.63
CA PRO A 60 5.90 11.31 -3.71
C PRO A 60 4.45 11.27 -3.28
N CYS A 61 4.25 11.39 -1.97
CA CYS A 61 2.94 11.37 -1.33
C CYS A 61 2.78 12.56 -0.39
N LEU A 62 1.54 12.95 -0.16
CA LEU A 62 1.16 13.95 0.82
C LEU A 62 0.07 13.36 1.71
N GLY A 63 0.33 13.24 3.00
CA GLY A 63 -0.69 12.89 3.98
C GLY A 63 -1.38 14.16 4.46
N LEU A 64 -2.69 14.23 4.32
CA LEU A 64 -3.49 15.37 4.75
C LEU A 64 -4.37 14.96 5.94
N ASN A 65 -4.21 15.63 7.06
CA ASN A 65 -5.09 15.46 8.21
C ASN A 65 -6.36 16.31 8.02
N GLY A 66 -7.28 15.81 7.19
CA GLY A 66 -8.49 16.54 6.82
C GLY A 66 -9.67 16.34 7.78
N GLY A 67 -9.58 15.39 8.70
CA GLY A 67 -10.63 15.06 9.64
C GLY A 67 -11.41 13.79 9.26
N PRO A 68 -12.53 13.49 9.95
CA PRO A 68 -13.22 12.21 9.82
C PRO A 68 -14.19 12.10 8.62
N ALA A 69 -14.27 13.12 7.77
CA ALA A 69 -15.31 13.19 6.73
C ALA A 69 -15.18 12.11 5.64
N PHE A 70 -13.96 11.66 5.32
CA PHE A 70 -13.71 10.69 4.26
C PHE A 70 -12.90 9.52 4.77
N ARG A 71 -13.13 8.34 4.16
CA ARG A 71 -12.40 7.11 4.48
C ARG A 71 -11.88 6.48 3.19
N HIS A 72 -10.77 5.75 3.32
CA HIS A 72 -10.23 4.98 2.20
C HIS A 72 -11.14 3.81 1.85
N SER A 73 -11.10 3.41 0.59
CA SER A 73 -11.82 2.24 0.09
C SER A 73 -10.93 1.47 -0.88
N GLU A 74 -11.40 0.32 -1.35
CA GLU A 74 -10.72 -0.52 -2.33
C GLU A 74 -10.63 0.12 -3.72
N ALA A 75 -11.28 1.27 -3.93
CA ALA A 75 -11.21 1.98 -5.21
C ALA A 75 -9.81 2.52 -5.51
N PHE A 76 -8.96 2.68 -4.50
CA PHE A 76 -7.56 3.04 -4.63
C PHE A 76 -6.70 2.02 -3.87
N SER A 77 -5.58 1.62 -4.45
CA SER A 77 -4.59 0.79 -3.77
C SER A 77 -3.19 1.07 -4.32
N PHE A 78 -2.19 0.87 -3.48
CA PHE A 78 -0.82 0.74 -3.95
C PHE A 78 -0.57 -0.72 -4.30
N GLN A 79 -0.06 -0.98 -5.50
CA GLN A 79 0.42 -2.30 -5.88
C GLN A 79 1.93 -2.34 -5.73
N ILE A 80 2.40 -3.20 -4.85
CA ILE A 80 3.82 -3.34 -4.51
C ILE A 80 4.34 -4.63 -5.12
N ALA A 81 5.26 -4.52 -6.07
CA ALA A 81 5.94 -5.67 -6.64
C ALA A 81 6.94 -6.25 -5.62
N THR A 82 6.96 -7.55 -5.47
CA THR A 82 7.94 -8.24 -4.62
C THR A 82 8.73 -9.25 -5.44
N GLU A 83 9.99 -9.47 -5.02
CA GLU A 83 10.92 -10.30 -5.77
C GLU A 83 10.85 -11.79 -5.39
N ASN A 84 10.46 -12.09 -4.14
CA ASN A 84 10.44 -13.45 -3.62
C ASN A 84 9.42 -13.57 -2.48
N GLN A 85 9.28 -14.80 -1.96
CA GLN A 85 8.33 -15.07 -0.88
C GLN A 85 8.70 -14.36 0.42
N GLU A 86 9.98 -14.26 0.73
CA GLU A 86 10.44 -13.58 1.95
C GLU A 86 10.01 -12.11 1.96
N GLU A 87 10.20 -11.40 0.86
CA GLU A 87 9.77 -10.00 0.74
C GLU A 87 8.26 -9.87 0.77
N THR A 88 7.54 -10.78 0.09
CA THR A 88 6.08 -10.84 0.12
C THR A 88 5.58 -10.99 1.54
N ASP A 89 6.12 -11.94 2.28
CA ASP A 89 5.74 -12.21 3.67
C ASP A 89 6.05 -11.02 4.57
N ARG A 90 7.21 -10.41 4.39
CA ARG A 90 7.64 -9.26 5.20
C ARG A 90 6.67 -8.08 5.07
N TYR A 91 6.32 -7.69 3.85
CA TYR A 91 5.39 -6.57 3.63
C TYR A 91 3.97 -6.91 4.08
N TRP A 92 3.50 -8.09 3.73
CA TRP A 92 2.17 -8.55 4.15
C TRP A 92 2.03 -8.57 5.67
N ASN A 93 2.98 -9.20 6.34
CA ASN A 93 2.94 -9.34 7.80
C ASN A 93 3.10 -7.98 8.51
N ALA A 94 3.90 -7.08 7.97
CA ALA A 94 4.05 -5.74 8.53
C ALA A 94 2.73 -4.96 8.49
N ILE A 95 2.02 -5.00 7.36
CA ILE A 95 0.77 -4.27 7.19
C ILE A 95 -0.35 -4.90 8.02
N VAL A 96 -0.54 -6.20 7.90
CA VAL A 96 -1.60 -6.92 8.62
C VAL A 96 -1.33 -6.93 10.11
N GLY A 97 -0.07 -7.13 10.51
CA GLY A 97 0.34 -7.17 11.93
C GLY A 97 0.27 -5.83 12.65
N ASN A 98 0.16 -4.72 11.92
CA ASN A 98 0.03 -3.38 12.50
C ASN A 98 -1.42 -2.88 12.54
N GLY A 99 -2.34 -3.73 12.92
CA GLY A 99 -3.76 -3.38 12.98
C GLY A 99 -4.47 -3.44 11.64
N GLY A 100 -3.85 -4.07 10.63
CA GLY A 100 -4.43 -4.23 9.32
C GLY A 100 -5.32 -5.46 9.20
N THR A 101 -5.83 -5.69 8.00
CA THR A 101 -6.79 -6.77 7.70
C THR A 101 -6.40 -7.46 6.40
N GLU A 102 -6.38 -8.80 6.44
CA GLU A 102 -6.22 -9.61 5.22
C GLU A 102 -7.44 -9.51 4.33
N SER A 103 -7.22 -9.51 3.01
CA SER A 103 -8.27 -9.67 2.02
C SER A 103 -7.86 -10.76 1.02
N GLN A 104 -8.44 -10.77 -0.15
CA GLN A 104 -8.27 -11.82 -1.15
C GLN A 104 -7.25 -11.44 -2.23
N CYS A 105 -6.67 -12.43 -2.88
CA CYS A 105 -5.87 -12.25 -4.10
C CYS A 105 -4.66 -11.32 -3.94
N GLY A 106 -4.00 -11.37 -2.78
CA GLY A 106 -2.85 -10.52 -2.51
C GLY A 106 -3.19 -9.14 -1.99
N TRP A 107 -4.46 -8.85 -1.76
CA TRP A 107 -4.93 -7.58 -1.20
C TRP A 107 -4.95 -7.64 0.32
N CYS A 108 -4.59 -6.53 0.93
CA CYS A 108 -4.77 -6.31 2.38
C CYS A 108 -5.01 -4.82 2.63
N LYS A 109 -5.46 -4.50 3.83
CA LYS A 109 -5.66 -3.11 4.26
C LYS A 109 -4.75 -2.82 5.44
N ASP A 110 -4.27 -1.59 5.51
CA ASP A 110 -3.57 -1.15 6.71
C ASP A 110 -4.56 -0.68 7.79
N ARG A 111 -4.00 -0.29 8.94
CA ARG A 111 -4.79 0.20 10.08
C ARG A 111 -5.71 1.37 9.70
N TRP A 112 -5.31 2.17 8.74
CA TRP A 112 -6.04 3.38 8.33
C TRP A 112 -7.03 3.14 7.20
N GLY A 113 -7.18 1.88 6.78
CA GLY A 113 -8.11 1.48 5.73
C GLY A 113 -7.58 1.63 4.31
N LEU A 114 -6.33 2.04 4.13
CA LEU A 114 -5.70 2.11 2.81
C LEU A 114 -5.42 0.71 2.30
N SER A 115 -5.80 0.46 1.06
CA SER A 115 -5.63 -0.86 0.43
C SER A 115 -4.27 -1.00 -0.22
N TRP A 116 -3.70 -2.20 -0.09
CA TRP A 116 -2.41 -2.60 -0.64
C TRP A 116 -2.57 -3.90 -1.40
N GLN A 117 -1.89 -4.01 -2.53
CA GLN A 117 -1.74 -5.25 -3.26
C GLN A 117 -0.27 -5.66 -3.16
N ILE A 118 0.02 -6.72 -2.43
CA ILE A 118 1.38 -7.26 -2.35
C ILE A 118 1.49 -8.32 -3.43
N THR A 119 2.15 -7.96 -4.53
CA THR A 119 2.05 -8.67 -5.80
C THR A 119 3.43 -9.16 -6.24
N PRO A 120 3.77 -10.43 -5.97
CA PRO A 120 5.05 -10.97 -6.44
C PRO A 120 5.17 -10.89 -7.97
N ARG A 121 6.37 -10.61 -8.46
CA ARG A 121 6.64 -10.58 -9.91
C ARG A 121 6.34 -11.93 -10.56
N ALA A 122 6.50 -13.04 -9.82
CA ALA A 122 6.12 -14.36 -10.31
C ALA A 122 4.65 -14.40 -10.75
N LEU A 123 3.76 -13.72 -10.02
CA LEU A 123 2.34 -13.63 -10.38
C LEU A 123 2.13 -12.76 -11.62
N THR A 124 2.68 -11.54 -11.63
CA THR A 124 2.52 -10.65 -12.78
C THR A 124 3.13 -11.23 -14.05
N ASP A 125 4.27 -11.92 -13.95
CA ASP A 125 4.90 -12.59 -15.08
C ASP A 125 4.02 -13.75 -15.60
N ALA A 126 3.42 -14.53 -14.71
CA ALA A 126 2.52 -15.62 -15.09
C ALA A 126 1.28 -15.08 -15.80
N LEU A 127 0.69 -14.00 -15.31
CA LEU A 127 -0.47 -13.37 -15.96
C LEU A 127 -0.11 -12.76 -17.31
N ALA A 128 1.08 -12.18 -17.44
CA ALA A 128 1.57 -11.61 -18.67
C ALA A 128 1.87 -12.66 -19.76
N ALA A 129 2.12 -13.91 -19.36
CA ALA A 129 2.37 -15.01 -20.30
C ALA A 129 1.14 -15.34 -21.16
N GLY A 130 -0.07 -15.01 -20.70
CA GLY A 130 -1.31 -15.28 -21.43
C GLY A 130 -1.67 -16.76 -21.50
N GLY A 131 -2.74 -17.07 -22.21
CA GLY A 131 -3.18 -18.43 -22.48
C GLY A 131 -3.43 -19.27 -21.22
N GLY A 132 -3.08 -20.55 -21.29
CA GLY A 132 -3.29 -21.50 -20.20
C GLY A 132 -2.49 -21.19 -18.95
N GLU A 133 -1.25 -20.70 -19.10
CA GLU A 133 -0.42 -20.33 -17.98
C GLU A 133 -1.08 -19.22 -17.14
N ALA A 134 -1.53 -18.15 -17.80
CA ALA A 134 -2.20 -17.04 -17.15
C ALA A 134 -3.51 -17.48 -16.50
N LYS A 135 -4.29 -18.30 -17.20
CA LYS A 135 -5.57 -18.81 -16.68
C LYS A 135 -5.36 -19.60 -15.39
N ARG A 136 -4.41 -20.54 -15.40
CA ARG A 136 -4.16 -21.38 -14.23
C ARG A 136 -3.61 -20.56 -13.04
N ALA A 137 -2.70 -19.63 -13.31
CA ALA A 137 -2.16 -18.75 -12.27
C ALA A 137 -3.24 -17.84 -11.67
N PHE A 138 -4.11 -17.30 -12.51
CA PHE A 138 -5.23 -16.46 -12.08
C PHE A 138 -6.21 -17.23 -11.20
N GLU A 139 -6.58 -18.43 -11.61
CA GLU A 139 -7.47 -19.29 -10.83
C GLU A 139 -6.86 -19.66 -9.47
N ALA A 140 -5.57 -19.96 -9.43
CA ALA A 140 -4.86 -20.22 -8.17
C ALA A 140 -4.85 -19.00 -7.27
N MET A 141 -4.53 -17.82 -7.83
CA MET A 141 -4.54 -16.56 -7.10
C MET A 141 -5.88 -16.28 -6.44
N MET A 142 -6.98 -16.55 -7.13
CA MET A 142 -8.34 -16.28 -6.60
C MET A 142 -8.68 -17.07 -5.34
N THR A 143 -7.93 -18.11 -5.02
CA THR A 143 -8.13 -18.90 -3.81
C THR A 143 -7.25 -18.44 -2.64
N MET A 144 -6.38 -17.46 -2.87
CA MET A 144 -5.37 -17.01 -1.90
C MET A 144 -5.79 -15.74 -1.18
N LYS A 145 -5.22 -15.57 0.01
CA LYS A 145 -5.09 -14.27 0.66
C LYS A 145 -3.71 -13.73 0.34
N LYS A 146 -2.71 -13.97 1.18
CA LYS A 146 -1.32 -13.70 0.81
C LYS A 146 -0.92 -14.61 -0.37
N ILE A 147 -0.22 -14.07 -1.34
CA ILE A 147 0.21 -14.84 -2.51
C ILE A 147 1.30 -15.86 -2.10
N ASP A 148 1.07 -17.08 -2.49
CA ASP A 148 2.03 -18.19 -2.37
C ASP A 148 2.71 -18.38 -3.73
N ILE A 149 3.96 -17.96 -3.84
CA ILE A 149 4.71 -18.00 -5.09
C ILE A 149 4.87 -19.43 -5.60
N ALA A 150 5.16 -20.38 -4.70
CA ALA A 150 5.33 -21.79 -5.11
C ALA A 150 4.05 -22.35 -5.72
N ALA A 151 2.89 -22.01 -5.16
CA ALA A 151 1.59 -22.41 -5.70
C ALA A 151 1.28 -21.75 -7.05
N ILE A 152 1.64 -20.48 -7.22
CA ILE A 152 1.50 -19.78 -8.52
C ILE A 152 2.38 -20.45 -9.58
N GLU A 153 3.62 -20.75 -9.26
CA GLU A 153 4.54 -21.39 -10.19
C GLU A 153 4.09 -22.81 -10.55
N ALA A 154 3.60 -23.57 -9.56
CA ALA A 154 3.05 -24.90 -9.81
C ALA A 154 1.82 -24.85 -10.73
N ALA A 155 0.91 -23.92 -10.47
CA ALA A 155 -0.28 -23.71 -11.31
C ALA A 155 0.11 -23.31 -12.74
N ARG A 156 1.12 -22.44 -12.88
CA ARG A 156 1.63 -22.01 -14.18
C ARG A 156 2.16 -23.18 -15.02
N ARG A 157 2.85 -24.12 -14.39
CA ARG A 157 3.40 -25.30 -15.08
C ARG A 157 2.31 -26.27 -15.54
N GLY A 158 1.22 -26.34 -14.86
CA GLY A 158 0.11 -27.24 -15.20
C GLY A 158 0.09 -28.54 -14.45
#